data_e90418b0049ece6dc3c27477a7cd72e0
#
_entry.id   e90418b0049ece6dc3c27477a7cd72e0
#
_cell.length_a   1.000
_cell.length_b   1.000
_cell.length_c   1.000
_cell.angle_alpha   90.00
_cell.angle_beta   90.00
_cell.angle_gamma   90.00
#
_symmetry.space_group_name_H-M   'P 1'
#
loop_
_entity.id
_entity.type
_entity.pdbx_description
1 polymer ?
#
loop_
_entity_poly.entity_id
_entity_poly.type
_entity_poly.pdbx_seq_one_letter_code
_entity_poly.pdbx_strand_id
1 'polypeptide(L)'
;MGDRTNEQWVADLASSGIDQELAIEDLRAIIRSGLPYSLSKWLTPTDPNFDALADEVTQDTILRVLDHLQSFEGRSKFTTWVHKIAVRIALTELRRKRWKDVSLDDLLDGDTAPSAAGLIADTVEDPALAVEQMDMMARIQRVIEEELTEKQRRALTAVAIHGMPMDEVAQRMDMKRNALYKLMHDARLRLKLRLEDEGLSPAEVLAVFGGG
;
A
#
# COMPACT_ATOMS: atom_id res chain seq x y z
N MET A 1 18.11 23.90 15.66
CA MET A 1 16.76 23.49 15.21
C MET A 1 15.78 24.04 16.23
N GLY A 2 15.05 25.11 15.89
CA GLY A 2 13.99 25.66 16.74
C GLY A 2 12.81 24.68 16.75
N ASP A 3 12.22 24.47 17.93
CA ASP A 3 11.03 23.61 18.08
C ASP A 3 9.81 24.44 17.63
N ARG A 4 9.52 24.45 16.29
CA ARG A 4 8.35 25.15 15.75
C ARG A 4 7.06 24.54 16.29
N THR A 5 6.12 25.39 16.71
CA THR A 5 4.75 24.95 17.02
C THR A 5 4.00 24.54 15.75
N ASN A 6 2.86 23.89 15.90
CA ASN A 6 2.02 23.54 14.73
C ASN A 6 1.61 24.77 13.91
N GLU A 7 1.27 25.85 14.60
CA GLU A 7 0.86 27.12 14.00
C GLU A 7 2.02 27.79 13.24
N GLN A 8 3.23 27.73 13.81
CA GLN A 8 4.44 28.24 13.15
C GLN A 8 4.78 27.45 11.90
N TRP A 9 4.68 26.10 11.94
CA TRP A 9 4.87 25.27 10.75
C TRP A 9 3.92 25.64 9.63
N VAL A 10 2.63 25.78 9.94
CA VAL A 10 1.60 26.11 8.93
C VAL A 10 1.82 27.53 8.40
N ALA A 11 2.11 28.50 9.27
CA ALA A 11 2.33 29.90 8.87
C ALA A 11 3.58 30.04 7.98
N ASP A 12 4.72 29.45 8.40
CA ASP A 12 5.99 29.55 7.68
C ASP A 12 5.88 28.85 6.30
N LEU A 13 5.30 27.65 6.22
CA LEU A 13 5.11 26.94 4.96
C LEU A 13 4.10 27.59 4.02
N ALA A 14 3.12 28.32 4.55
CA ALA A 14 2.14 29.09 3.75
C ALA A 14 2.68 30.44 3.30
N SER A 15 3.78 30.91 3.86
CA SER A 15 4.42 32.18 3.52
C SER A 15 5.17 32.10 2.19
N SER A 16 5.84 33.16 1.82
CA SER A 16 6.77 33.21 0.68
C SER A 16 8.10 33.83 1.13
N GLY A 17 9.19 33.44 0.46
CA GLY A 17 10.54 33.93 0.75
C GLY A 17 11.27 33.13 1.83
N ILE A 18 12.12 33.79 2.63
CA ILE A 18 13.08 33.15 3.52
C ILE A 18 12.42 32.23 4.56
N ASP A 19 11.30 32.63 5.13
CA ASP A 19 10.63 31.85 6.17
C ASP A 19 10.13 30.49 5.62
N GLN A 20 9.59 30.48 4.41
CA GLN A 20 9.19 29.28 3.73
C GLN A 20 10.40 28.38 3.39
N GLU A 21 11.47 28.97 2.85
CA GLU A 21 12.69 28.25 2.51
C GLU A 21 13.31 27.56 3.74
N LEU A 22 13.41 28.26 4.85
CA LEU A 22 13.91 27.71 6.12
C LEU A 22 13.00 26.61 6.66
N ALA A 23 11.68 26.79 6.58
CA ALA A 23 10.73 25.76 7.00
C ALA A 23 10.83 24.49 6.14
N ILE A 24 10.98 24.63 4.82
CA ILE A 24 11.18 23.51 3.91
C ILE A 24 12.50 22.78 4.22
N GLU A 25 13.58 23.50 4.49
CA GLU A 25 14.87 22.87 4.81
C GLU A 25 14.83 22.11 6.14
N ASP A 26 14.24 22.69 7.18
CA ASP A 26 14.02 22.00 8.45
C ASP A 26 13.12 20.76 8.27
N LEU A 27 12.06 20.87 7.45
CA LEU A 27 11.17 19.76 7.17
C LEU A 27 11.88 18.63 6.42
N ARG A 28 12.74 18.98 5.46
CA ARG A 28 13.61 18.03 4.73
C ARG A 28 14.47 17.24 5.70
N ALA A 29 15.14 17.92 6.64
CA ALA A 29 16.00 17.29 7.63
C ALA A 29 15.21 16.33 8.55
N ILE A 30 14.01 16.76 9.00
CA ILE A 30 13.12 15.94 9.84
C ILE A 30 12.65 14.68 9.11
N ILE A 31 12.20 14.80 7.87
CA ILE A 31 11.74 13.66 7.07
C ILE A 31 12.91 12.68 6.90
N ARG A 32 14.05 13.17 6.42
CA ARG A 32 15.22 12.33 6.13
C ARG A 32 15.74 11.59 7.36
N SER A 33 15.76 12.24 8.52
CA SER A 33 16.21 11.61 9.78
C SER A 33 15.26 10.55 10.32
N GLY A 34 13.96 10.65 10.02
CA GLY A 34 12.94 9.69 10.47
C GLY A 34 12.78 8.44 9.59
N LEU A 35 13.16 8.51 8.31
CA LEU A 35 12.99 7.41 7.36
C LEU A 35 13.75 6.12 7.73
N PRO A 36 15.02 6.17 8.18
CA PRO A 36 15.76 4.95 8.53
C PRO A 36 15.05 4.10 9.59
N TYR A 37 14.54 4.74 10.62
CA TYR A 37 13.81 4.06 11.68
C TYR A 37 12.49 3.47 11.16
N SER A 38 11.74 4.23 10.39
CA SER A 38 10.40 3.84 9.91
C SER A 38 10.44 2.76 8.84
N LEU A 39 11.51 2.67 8.07
CA LEU A 39 11.68 1.72 6.98
C LEU A 39 12.53 0.49 7.36
N SER A 40 13.01 0.40 8.59
CA SER A 40 13.95 -0.62 9.06
C SER A 40 13.51 -2.08 8.80
N LYS A 41 12.20 -2.32 8.70
CA LYS A 41 11.64 -3.64 8.37
C LYS A 41 11.74 -4.02 6.89
N TRP A 42 11.90 -3.04 6.00
CA TRP A 42 11.84 -3.25 4.54
C TRP A 42 13.13 -2.89 3.83
N LEU A 43 13.86 -1.91 4.36
CA LEU A 43 15.09 -1.40 3.77
C LEU A 43 16.01 -0.87 4.88
N THR A 44 17.27 -1.31 4.87
CA THR A 44 18.26 -0.84 5.83
C THR A 44 18.98 0.40 5.30
N PRO A 45 19.45 1.30 6.19
CA PRO A 45 20.23 2.46 5.75
C PRO A 45 21.53 2.13 4.99
N THR A 46 22.00 0.88 5.09
CA THR A 46 23.17 0.37 4.38
C THR A 46 22.86 -0.13 2.97
N ASP A 47 21.59 -0.20 2.59
CA ASP A 47 21.20 -0.59 1.24
C ASP A 47 21.62 0.49 0.24
N PRO A 48 22.29 0.14 -0.88
CA PRO A 48 22.74 1.10 -1.88
C PRO A 48 21.62 1.99 -2.46
N ASN A 49 20.38 1.51 -2.41
CA ASN A 49 19.21 2.24 -2.93
C ASN A 49 18.53 3.11 -1.87
N PHE A 50 18.97 3.06 -0.59
CA PHE A 50 18.31 3.77 0.49
C PHE A 50 18.36 5.27 0.29
N ASP A 51 19.54 5.83 0.00
CA ASP A 51 19.70 7.28 -0.15
C ASP A 51 18.87 7.84 -1.30
N ALA A 52 18.88 7.17 -2.46
CA ALA A 52 18.07 7.57 -3.60
C ALA A 52 16.57 7.54 -3.30
N LEU A 53 16.10 6.49 -2.59
CA LEU A 53 14.72 6.39 -2.14
C LEU A 53 14.39 7.49 -1.12
N ALA A 54 15.27 7.74 -0.17
CA ALA A 54 15.06 8.75 0.87
C ALA A 54 14.96 10.15 0.28
N ASP A 55 15.76 10.48 -0.74
CA ASP A 55 15.71 11.76 -1.44
C ASP A 55 14.39 11.90 -2.23
N GLU A 56 14.00 10.88 -3.00
CA GLU A 56 12.74 10.84 -3.75
C GLU A 56 11.53 11.02 -2.80
N VAL A 57 11.47 10.22 -1.75
CA VAL A 57 10.39 10.28 -0.74
C VAL A 57 10.35 11.63 -0.05
N THR A 58 11.50 12.21 0.28
CA THR A 58 11.57 13.52 0.94
C THR A 58 11.01 14.61 0.03
N GLN A 59 11.40 14.63 -1.23
CA GLN A 59 10.90 15.60 -2.20
C GLN A 59 9.38 15.47 -2.40
N ASP A 60 8.88 14.27 -2.65
CA ASP A 60 7.46 14.01 -2.85
C ASP A 60 6.63 14.34 -1.60
N THR A 61 7.18 14.08 -0.41
CA THR A 61 6.53 14.43 0.85
C THR A 61 6.38 15.94 0.99
N ILE A 62 7.43 16.71 0.71
CA ILE A 62 7.38 18.18 0.78
C ILE A 62 6.33 18.72 -0.18
N LEU A 63 6.33 18.28 -1.44
CA LEU A 63 5.32 18.69 -2.42
C LEU A 63 3.90 18.37 -1.93
N ARG A 64 3.69 17.15 -1.43
CA ARG A 64 2.39 16.70 -0.92
C ARG A 64 1.95 17.49 0.32
N VAL A 65 2.88 17.84 1.21
CA VAL A 65 2.60 18.67 2.39
C VAL A 65 2.17 20.06 1.98
N LEU A 66 2.87 20.70 1.04
CA LEU A 66 2.52 22.03 0.54
C LEU A 66 1.16 22.06 -0.14
N ASP A 67 0.86 21.08 -1.00
CA ASP A 67 -0.44 20.95 -1.68
C ASP A 67 -1.60 20.73 -0.71
N HIS A 68 -1.36 20.06 0.41
CA HIS A 68 -2.40 19.67 1.37
C HIS A 68 -2.27 20.36 2.73
N LEU A 69 -1.51 21.45 2.82
CA LEU A 69 -1.22 22.15 4.07
C LEU A 69 -2.51 22.54 4.81
N GLN A 70 -3.53 22.99 4.07
CA GLN A 70 -4.83 23.37 4.61
C GLN A 70 -5.64 22.19 5.19
N SER A 71 -5.24 20.96 4.91
CA SER A 71 -5.89 19.76 5.45
C SER A 71 -5.35 19.34 6.83
N PHE A 72 -4.33 20.02 7.32
CA PHE A 72 -3.79 19.77 8.64
C PHE A 72 -4.71 20.35 9.73
N GLU A 73 -5.35 19.48 10.49
CA GLU A 73 -6.35 19.85 11.50
C GLU A 73 -5.78 20.02 12.92
N GLY A 74 -4.48 19.97 13.11
CA GLY A 74 -3.84 20.16 14.44
C GLY A 74 -4.06 19.01 15.44
N ARG A 75 -4.65 17.87 15.03
CA ARG A 75 -4.93 16.71 15.91
C ARG A 75 -3.67 15.97 16.39
N SER A 76 -2.53 16.30 15.85
CA SER A 76 -1.21 15.75 16.22
C SER A 76 -0.13 16.81 16.05
N LYS A 77 1.11 16.51 16.43
CA LYS A 77 2.24 17.36 16.03
C LYS A 77 2.34 17.38 14.51
N PHE A 78 2.64 18.54 13.94
CA PHE A 78 2.81 18.71 12.50
C PHE A 78 3.84 17.72 11.93
N THR A 79 4.97 17.57 12.60
CA THR A 79 6.02 16.62 12.21
C THR A 79 5.54 15.17 12.19
N THR A 80 4.65 14.77 13.09
CA THR A 80 4.03 13.44 13.11
C THR A 80 3.11 13.23 11.91
N TRP A 81 2.32 14.24 11.54
CA TRP A 81 1.45 14.19 10.36
C TRP A 81 2.28 14.07 9.08
N VAL A 82 3.32 14.88 8.92
CA VAL A 82 4.26 14.80 7.79
C VAL A 82 4.93 13.43 7.73
N HIS A 83 5.37 12.91 8.87
CA HIS A 83 6.03 11.60 8.92
C HIS A 83 5.12 10.46 8.43
N LYS A 84 3.83 10.49 8.76
CA LYS A 84 2.85 9.52 8.23
C LYS A 84 2.72 9.60 6.71
N ILE A 85 2.78 10.81 6.14
CA ILE A 85 2.78 11.03 4.68
C ILE A 85 4.04 10.42 4.07
N ALA A 86 5.21 10.72 4.64
CA ALA A 86 6.50 10.21 4.17
C ALA A 86 6.55 8.67 4.17
N VAL A 87 6.15 8.04 5.26
CA VAL A 87 6.12 6.57 5.36
C VAL A 87 5.17 5.96 4.31
N ARG A 88 4.01 6.55 4.08
CA ARG A 88 3.06 6.07 3.06
C ARG A 88 3.65 6.17 1.66
N ILE A 89 4.31 7.27 1.33
CA ILE A 89 5.00 7.46 0.04
C ILE A 89 6.11 6.42 -0.09
N ALA A 90 6.98 6.29 0.92
CA ALA A 90 8.09 5.34 0.91
C ALA A 90 7.65 3.89 0.69
N LEU A 91 6.62 3.44 1.41
CA LEU A 91 6.08 2.09 1.24
C LEU A 91 5.44 1.88 -0.14
N THR A 92 4.86 2.92 -0.72
CA THR A 92 4.32 2.87 -2.09
C THR A 92 5.44 2.74 -3.11
N GLU A 93 6.53 3.51 -2.96
CA GLU A 93 7.71 3.44 -3.84
C GLU A 93 8.46 2.11 -3.71
N LEU A 94 8.61 1.58 -2.50
CA LEU A 94 9.21 0.25 -2.29
C LEU A 94 8.40 -0.85 -2.99
N ARG A 95 7.06 -0.79 -2.89
CA ARG A 95 6.19 -1.72 -3.63
C ARG A 95 6.34 -1.53 -5.14
N ARG A 96 6.35 -0.29 -5.63
CA ARG A 96 6.50 0.01 -7.06
C ARG A 96 7.83 -0.52 -7.60
N LYS A 97 8.94 -0.29 -6.89
CA LYS A 97 10.27 -0.78 -7.28
C LYS A 97 10.32 -2.31 -7.31
N ARG A 98 9.70 -2.98 -6.33
CA ARG A 98 9.61 -4.45 -6.29
C ARG A 98 8.93 -5.03 -7.55
N TRP A 99 7.95 -4.30 -8.11
CA TRP A 99 7.17 -4.77 -9.25
C TRP A 99 7.64 -4.25 -10.60
N LYS A 100 8.67 -3.38 -10.64
CA LYS A 100 9.13 -2.73 -11.87
C LYS A 100 9.54 -3.73 -12.94
N ASP A 101 10.20 -4.81 -12.56
CA ASP A 101 10.78 -5.80 -13.45
C ASP A 101 9.94 -7.09 -13.59
N VAL A 102 8.75 -7.11 -12.99
CA VAL A 102 7.86 -8.28 -13.00
C VAL A 102 6.70 -8.04 -13.97
N SER A 103 6.53 -8.91 -14.96
CA SER A 103 5.38 -8.85 -15.88
C SER A 103 4.07 -9.18 -15.14
N LEU A 104 2.99 -8.46 -15.45
CA LEU A 104 1.66 -8.79 -14.92
C LEU A 104 1.19 -10.16 -15.43
N ASP A 105 1.51 -10.49 -16.67
CA ASP A 105 1.14 -11.77 -17.25
C ASP A 105 1.92 -12.92 -16.60
N ASP A 106 3.23 -12.75 -16.35
CA ASP A 106 4.05 -13.74 -15.65
C ASP A 106 3.56 -14.01 -14.21
N LEU A 107 3.00 -12.98 -13.55
CA LEU A 107 2.40 -13.12 -12.22
C LEU A 107 1.08 -13.91 -12.23
N LEU A 108 0.36 -13.87 -13.35
CA LEU A 108 -0.97 -14.47 -13.47
C LEU A 108 -0.92 -15.85 -14.15
N ASP A 109 0.04 -16.06 -15.04
CA ASP A 109 0.22 -17.31 -15.81
C ASP A 109 1.24 -18.25 -15.16
N GLY A 110 2.04 -17.75 -14.20
CA GLY A 110 3.04 -18.57 -13.51
C GLY A 110 2.42 -19.43 -12.41
N ASP A 111 2.89 -20.67 -12.30
CA ASP A 111 2.79 -21.56 -11.11
C ASP A 111 3.34 -20.91 -9.81
N THR A 112 3.77 -19.66 -9.89
CA THR A 112 4.25 -18.77 -8.82
C THR A 112 3.17 -17.85 -8.25
N ALA A 113 1.89 -17.96 -8.65
CA ALA A 113 0.85 -17.48 -7.76
C ALA A 113 1.16 -18.10 -6.39
N PRO A 114 1.36 -17.33 -5.30
CA PRO A 114 1.48 -17.94 -3.99
C PRO A 114 0.24 -18.82 -3.88
N SER A 115 0.46 -20.13 -4.00
CA SER A 115 -0.59 -21.12 -3.80
C SER A 115 -1.19 -20.72 -2.46
N ALA A 116 -2.51 -20.63 -2.40
CA ALA A 116 -3.18 -20.42 -1.12
C ALA A 116 -2.61 -21.37 -0.04
N ALA A 117 -2.12 -22.55 -0.44
CA ALA A 117 -1.36 -23.47 0.38
C ALA A 117 -0.01 -22.90 0.89
N GLY A 118 0.69 -22.05 0.14
CA GLY A 118 1.97 -21.44 0.58
C GLY A 118 1.79 -20.35 1.63
N LEU A 119 0.66 -19.64 1.62
CA LEU A 119 0.31 -18.65 2.64
C LEU A 119 -0.13 -19.29 3.96
N ILE A 120 -0.63 -20.54 3.91
CA ILE A 120 -1.11 -21.28 5.09
C ILE A 120 0.01 -22.10 5.74
N ALA A 121 0.98 -22.59 4.98
CA ALA A 121 2.00 -23.52 5.44
C ALA A 121 2.90 -22.98 6.56
N ASP A 122 3.07 -21.64 6.64
CA ASP A 122 3.94 -21.02 7.66
C ASP A 122 3.22 -20.65 8.98
N THR A 123 1.89 -20.86 9.09
CA THR A 123 1.12 -20.34 10.23
C THR A 123 0.28 -21.36 10.99
N VAL A 124 0.17 -22.61 10.53
CA VAL A 124 -0.75 -23.58 11.15
C VAL A 124 0.00 -24.78 11.77
N GLU A 125 0.01 -24.82 13.10
CA GLU A 125 0.56 -25.94 13.87
C GLU A 125 -0.39 -27.17 13.92
N ASP A 126 -1.69 -27.01 13.56
CA ASP A 126 -2.68 -28.09 13.62
C ASP A 126 -3.10 -28.56 12.20
N PRO A 127 -2.82 -29.84 11.85
CA PRO A 127 -3.17 -30.39 10.54
C PRO A 127 -4.66 -30.39 10.21
N ALA A 128 -5.54 -30.46 11.20
CA ALA A 128 -7.00 -30.40 10.98
C ALA A 128 -7.44 -29.00 10.55
N LEU A 129 -6.92 -27.96 11.17
CA LEU A 129 -7.14 -26.57 10.80
C LEU A 129 -6.58 -26.27 9.41
N ALA A 130 -5.45 -26.86 9.06
CA ALA A 130 -4.86 -26.70 7.71
C ALA A 130 -5.78 -27.23 6.61
N VAL A 131 -6.44 -28.37 6.81
CA VAL A 131 -7.38 -28.96 5.85
C VAL A 131 -8.64 -28.06 5.69
N GLU A 132 -9.20 -27.58 6.79
CA GLU A 132 -10.36 -26.66 6.75
C GLU A 132 -10.01 -25.34 6.02
N GLN A 133 -8.84 -24.79 6.26
CA GLN A 133 -8.36 -23.60 5.59
C GLN A 133 -8.13 -23.83 4.09
N MET A 134 -7.58 -24.99 3.71
CA MET A 134 -7.39 -25.37 2.30
C MET A 134 -8.72 -25.51 1.57
N ASP A 135 -9.73 -26.14 2.20
CA ASP A 135 -11.08 -26.27 1.60
C ASP A 135 -11.74 -24.89 1.43
N MET A 136 -11.65 -24.04 2.44
CA MET A 136 -12.15 -22.67 2.37
C MET A 136 -11.47 -21.87 1.25
N MET A 137 -10.15 -21.98 1.12
CA MET A 137 -9.40 -21.32 0.05
C MET A 137 -9.80 -21.83 -1.34
N ALA A 138 -10.00 -23.15 -1.50
CA ALA A 138 -10.46 -23.73 -2.77
C ALA A 138 -11.86 -23.22 -3.13
N ARG A 139 -12.74 -23.04 -2.15
CA ARG A 139 -14.08 -22.45 -2.35
C ARG A 139 -13.98 -20.98 -2.77
N ILE A 140 -13.17 -20.17 -2.08
CA ILE A 140 -12.96 -18.77 -2.42
C ILE A 140 -12.38 -18.64 -3.84
N GLN A 141 -11.40 -19.47 -4.19
CA GLN A 141 -10.79 -19.46 -5.52
C GLN A 141 -11.82 -19.79 -6.61
N ARG A 142 -12.66 -20.80 -6.40
CA ARG A 142 -13.75 -21.15 -7.32
C ARG A 142 -14.72 -19.98 -7.52
N VAL A 143 -15.12 -19.31 -6.43
CA VAL A 143 -16.00 -18.13 -6.52
C VAL A 143 -15.33 -17.00 -7.30
N ILE A 144 -14.05 -16.77 -7.12
CA ILE A 144 -13.28 -15.77 -7.88
C ILE A 144 -13.27 -16.12 -9.38
N GLU A 145 -13.12 -17.39 -9.72
CA GLU A 145 -13.09 -17.87 -11.11
C GLU A 145 -14.46 -17.80 -11.79
N GLU A 146 -15.52 -18.14 -11.07
CA GLU A 146 -16.89 -18.18 -11.60
C GLU A 146 -17.54 -16.78 -11.70
N GLU A 147 -17.34 -15.93 -10.71
CA GLU A 147 -18.07 -14.67 -10.58
C GLU A 147 -17.36 -13.46 -11.21
N LEU A 148 -16.03 -13.50 -11.30
CA LEU A 148 -15.28 -12.36 -11.82
C LEU A 148 -14.94 -12.51 -13.28
N THR A 149 -15.10 -11.40 -14.02
CA THR A 149 -14.52 -11.31 -15.37
C THR A 149 -13.00 -11.40 -15.27
N GLU A 150 -12.35 -11.82 -16.35
CA GLU A 150 -10.90 -11.92 -16.40
C GLU A 150 -10.20 -10.61 -15.99
N LYS A 151 -10.68 -9.45 -16.46
CA LYS A 151 -10.16 -8.14 -16.07
C LYS A 151 -10.29 -7.88 -14.57
N GLN A 152 -11.41 -8.25 -13.97
CA GLN A 152 -11.64 -8.09 -12.53
C GLN A 152 -10.73 -9.02 -11.73
N ARG A 153 -10.58 -10.26 -12.16
CA ARG A 153 -9.72 -11.27 -11.54
C ARG A 153 -8.25 -10.80 -11.58
N ARG A 154 -7.74 -10.42 -12.76
CA ARG A 154 -6.39 -9.89 -12.94
C ARG A 154 -6.12 -8.69 -12.00
N ALA A 155 -7.02 -7.71 -11.99
CA ALA A 155 -6.90 -6.54 -11.13
C ALA A 155 -6.91 -6.90 -9.64
N LEU A 156 -7.83 -7.78 -9.23
CA LEU A 156 -7.95 -8.21 -7.83
C LEU A 156 -6.71 -8.97 -7.38
N THR A 157 -6.24 -9.93 -8.18
CA THR A 157 -5.04 -10.72 -7.87
C THR A 157 -3.81 -9.83 -7.76
N ALA A 158 -3.59 -8.93 -8.73
CA ALA A 158 -2.45 -8.02 -8.70
C ALA A 158 -2.46 -7.10 -7.46
N VAL A 159 -3.62 -6.53 -7.11
CA VAL A 159 -3.72 -5.57 -6.00
C VAL A 159 -3.79 -6.28 -4.65
N ALA A 160 -4.68 -7.28 -4.49
CA ALA A 160 -4.97 -7.87 -3.19
C ALA A 160 -3.98 -8.97 -2.80
N ILE A 161 -3.58 -9.83 -3.74
CA ILE A 161 -2.69 -10.96 -3.46
C ILE A 161 -1.24 -10.54 -3.60
N HIS A 162 -0.88 -9.89 -4.71
CA HIS A 162 0.50 -9.48 -4.94
C HIS A 162 0.85 -8.11 -4.34
N GLY A 163 -0.12 -7.35 -3.85
CA GLY A 163 0.11 -6.04 -3.23
C GLY A 163 0.63 -4.98 -4.19
N MET A 164 0.39 -5.14 -5.51
CA MET A 164 0.80 -4.18 -6.52
C MET A 164 0.05 -2.85 -6.33
N PRO A 165 0.73 -1.70 -6.41
CA PRO A 165 0.08 -0.40 -6.31
C PRO A 165 -1.01 -0.20 -7.38
N MET A 166 -2.13 0.42 -7.01
CA MET A 166 -3.26 0.68 -7.93
C MET A 166 -2.85 1.43 -9.19
N ASP A 167 -1.91 2.38 -9.07
CA ASP A 167 -1.42 3.16 -10.21
C ASP A 167 -0.64 2.29 -11.21
N GLU A 168 0.17 1.37 -10.69
CA GLU A 168 0.94 0.42 -11.47
C GLU A 168 0.02 -0.57 -12.21
N VAL A 169 -0.99 -1.10 -11.50
CA VAL A 169 -1.99 -1.97 -12.12
C VAL A 169 -2.79 -1.23 -13.20
N ALA A 170 -3.20 0.00 -12.94
CA ALA A 170 -3.93 0.82 -13.91
C ALA A 170 -3.11 1.05 -15.19
N GLN A 171 -1.83 1.39 -15.04
CA GLN A 171 -0.89 1.57 -16.16
C GLN A 171 -0.73 0.29 -16.98
N ARG A 172 -0.49 -0.85 -16.31
CA ARG A 172 -0.27 -2.15 -16.98
C ARG A 172 -1.52 -2.72 -17.66
N MET A 173 -2.69 -2.39 -17.12
CA MET A 173 -3.98 -2.77 -17.72
C MET A 173 -4.49 -1.76 -18.75
N ASP A 174 -3.70 -0.74 -19.09
CA ASP A 174 -4.07 0.36 -19.99
C ASP A 174 -5.42 0.99 -19.62
N MET A 175 -5.58 1.34 -18.35
CA MET A 175 -6.81 1.96 -17.85
C MET A 175 -6.53 3.15 -16.94
N LYS A 176 -7.51 4.08 -16.89
CA LYS A 176 -7.45 5.19 -15.95
C LYS A 176 -7.62 4.67 -14.51
N ARG A 177 -6.89 5.28 -13.56
CA ARG A 177 -6.98 4.94 -12.13
C ARG A 177 -8.42 4.88 -11.62
N ASN A 178 -9.27 5.85 -11.97
CA ASN A 178 -10.67 5.85 -11.54
C ASN A 178 -11.48 4.68 -12.14
N ALA A 179 -11.16 4.25 -13.36
CA ALA A 179 -11.78 3.07 -13.96
C ALA A 179 -11.38 1.79 -13.24
N LEU A 180 -10.11 1.69 -12.82
CA LEU A 180 -9.64 0.57 -12.00
C LEU A 180 -10.32 0.55 -10.63
N TYR A 181 -10.47 1.71 -9.96
CA TYR A 181 -11.23 1.77 -8.69
C TYR A 181 -12.65 1.25 -8.85
N LYS A 182 -13.36 1.64 -9.91
CA LYS A 182 -14.70 1.15 -10.19
C LYS A 182 -14.69 -0.36 -10.45
N LEU A 183 -13.76 -0.83 -11.29
CA LEU A 183 -13.60 -2.25 -11.58
C LEU A 183 -13.41 -3.10 -10.31
N MET A 184 -12.54 -2.64 -9.41
CA MET A 184 -12.26 -3.28 -8.12
C MET A 184 -13.43 -3.22 -7.16
N HIS A 185 -14.17 -2.10 -7.16
CA HIS A 185 -15.38 -1.96 -6.35
C HIS A 185 -16.44 -2.98 -6.77
N ASP A 186 -16.71 -3.05 -8.08
CA ASP A 186 -17.71 -3.96 -8.65
C ASP A 186 -17.30 -5.43 -8.43
N ALA A 187 -16.01 -5.75 -8.55
CA ALA A 187 -15.48 -7.07 -8.26
C ALA A 187 -15.72 -7.48 -6.80
N ARG A 188 -15.37 -6.60 -5.86
CA ARG A 188 -15.56 -6.85 -4.41
C ARG A 188 -17.03 -7.02 -4.05
N LEU A 189 -17.91 -6.23 -4.65
CA LEU A 189 -19.35 -6.34 -4.41
C LEU A 189 -19.90 -7.70 -4.85
N ARG A 190 -19.52 -8.15 -6.07
CA ARG A 190 -19.92 -9.47 -6.58
C ARG A 190 -19.43 -10.61 -5.70
N LEU A 191 -18.13 -10.58 -5.35
CA LEU A 191 -17.55 -11.60 -4.46
C LEU A 191 -18.24 -11.62 -3.10
N LYS A 192 -18.51 -10.46 -2.52
CA LYS A 192 -19.20 -10.37 -1.23
C LYS A 192 -20.56 -11.06 -1.28
N LEU A 193 -21.40 -10.72 -2.28
CA LEU A 193 -22.72 -11.29 -2.42
C LEU A 193 -22.65 -12.81 -2.62
N ARG A 194 -21.74 -13.28 -3.46
CA ARG A 194 -21.63 -14.71 -3.75
C ARG A 194 -21.09 -15.53 -2.57
N LEU A 195 -20.11 -14.98 -1.84
CA LEU A 195 -19.58 -15.63 -0.65
C LEU A 195 -20.62 -15.69 0.47
N GLU A 196 -21.43 -14.63 0.65
CA GLU A 196 -22.56 -14.61 1.60
C GLU A 196 -23.59 -15.69 1.23
N ASP A 197 -23.91 -15.87 -0.05
CA ASP A 197 -24.82 -16.94 -0.54
C ASP A 197 -24.26 -18.35 -0.25
N GLU A 198 -22.94 -18.51 -0.24
CA GLU A 198 -22.28 -19.76 0.14
C GLU A 198 -22.12 -19.94 1.66
N GLY A 199 -22.62 -19.00 2.43
CA GLY A 199 -22.54 -19.04 3.90
C GLY A 199 -21.16 -18.66 4.47
N LEU A 200 -20.31 -18.04 3.65
CA LEU A 200 -19.00 -17.51 4.09
C LEU A 200 -19.13 -16.06 4.51
N SER A 201 -18.86 -15.77 5.76
CA SER A 201 -18.89 -14.39 6.24
C SER A 201 -17.64 -13.61 5.77
N PRO A 202 -17.75 -12.28 5.57
CA PRO A 202 -16.58 -11.44 5.26
C PRO A 202 -15.46 -11.55 6.30
N ALA A 203 -15.80 -11.84 7.56
CA ALA A 203 -14.83 -12.01 8.64
C ALA A 203 -14.02 -13.30 8.48
N GLU A 204 -14.65 -14.40 8.08
CA GLU A 204 -13.98 -15.68 7.80
C GLU A 204 -13.05 -15.55 6.60
N VAL A 205 -13.50 -14.88 5.54
CA VAL A 205 -12.67 -14.60 4.36
C VAL A 205 -11.47 -13.74 4.73
N LEU A 206 -11.67 -12.66 5.51
CA LEU A 206 -10.56 -11.81 5.97
C LEU A 206 -9.60 -12.53 6.91
N ALA A 207 -10.07 -13.45 7.74
CA ALA A 207 -9.21 -14.24 8.61
C ALA A 207 -8.23 -15.12 7.83
N VAL A 208 -8.63 -15.59 6.65
CA VAL A 208 -7.76 -16.36 5.75
C VAL A 208 -6.70 -15.49 5.06
N PHE A 209 -7.05 -14.23 4.71
CA PHE A 209 -6.14 -13.29 4.03
C PHE A 209 -5.43 -12.32 4.98
N GLY A 210 -5.85 -12.21 6.23
CA GLY A 210 -5.48 -11.17 7.18
C GLY A 210 -4.63 -11.63 8.36
N GLY A 211 -4.02 -12.79 8.31
CA GLY A 211 -3.04 -13.24 9.29
C GLY A 211 -1.70 -12.55 9.11
N GLY A 212 -1.62 -11.24 9.51
CA GLY A 212 -0.38 -10.48 9.50
C GLY A 212 -0.53 -9.20 10.30
#